data_ad4ad5b11548f44959f6afbc47413bc3
#
_entry.id   ad4ad5b11548f44959f6afbc47413bc3
#
_cell.length_a   1.000
_cell.length_b   1.000
_cell.length_c   1.000
_cell.angle_alpha   90.00
_cell.angle_beta   90.00
_cell.angle_gamma   90.00
#
_symmetry.space_group_name_H-M   'P 1'
#
loop_
_entity.id
_entity.type
_entity.pdbx_description
1 polymer ?
#
loop_
_entity_poly.entity_id
_entity_poly.type
_entity_poly.pdbx_seq_one_letter_code
_entity_poly.pdbx_strand_id
1 'polypeptide(L)'
;MKSPIPWIGGKSQLKSKIIKSFPPTESYNRFIDVFGGGGSILFAKGKHADLEIYNDANSDLVNFFRCLKYHSDELKKEIKYYLNSREMFLDCRERISVTGFTDIQRAAMFYVLVKTGFGCLLYTSPSPRDCS
;
A
#
# COMPACT_ATOMS: atom_id res chain seq x y z
N MET A 1 -7.67 12.30 -4.21
CA MET A 1 -6.37 11.99 -3.58
C MET A 1 -5.77 10.73 -4.21
N LYS A 2 -4.48 10.75 -4.42
CA LYS A 2 -3.78 9.58 -4.95
C LYS A 2 -3.39 8.64 -3.82
N SER A 3 -3.23 7.35 -4.17
CA SER A 3 -2.67 6.38 -3.24
C SER A 3 -1.26 6.79 -2.81
N PRO A 4 -0.88 6.54 -1.55
CA PRO A 4 0.47 6.85 -1.07
C PRO A 4 1.56 5.97 -1.66
N ILE A 5 1.20 4.86 -2.32
CA ILE A 5 2.19 3.94 -2.91
C ILE A 5 1.84 3.61 -4.36
N PRO A 6 2.86 3.42 -5.22
CA PRO A 6 2.64 2.84 -6.53
C PRO A 6 2.39 1.33 -6.38
N TRP A 7 1.43 0.80 -7.13
CA TRP A 7 1.10 -0.62 -7.04
C TRP A 7 0.71 -1.15 -8.42
N ILE A 8 1.35 -2.23 -8.83
CA ILE A 8 1.07 -2.87 -10.11
C ILE A 8 -0.30 -3.57 -10.03
N GLY A 9 -1.08 -3.43 -11.09
CA GLY A 9 -2.43 -3.97 -11.12
C GLY A 9 -3.45 -3.10 -10.41
N GLY A 10 -3.06 -1.87 -10.03
CA GLY A 10 -3.98 -0.92 -9.42
C GLY A 10 -5.08 -0.48 -10.36
N LYS A 11 -6.14 0.05 -9.79
CA LYS A 11 -7.36 0.45 -10.50
C LYS A 11 -7.36 1.91 -10.92
N SER A 12 -6.18 2.57 -10.93
CA SER A 12 -6.11 4.02 -11.14
C SER A 12 -6.68 4.48 -12.49
N GLN A 13 -6.53 3.66 -13.54
CA GLN A 13 -7.05 3.99 -14.85
C GLN A 13 -8.56 3.83 -14.96
N LEU A 14 -9.15 2.97 -14.14
CA LEU A 14 -10.57 2.65 -14.16
C LEU A 14 -11.34 3.29 -13.01
N LYS A 15 -10.65 3.99 -12.09
CA LYS A 15 -11.29 4.45 -10.85
C LYS A 15 -12.48 5.36 -11.10
N SER A 16 -12.42 6.24 -12.08
CA SER A 16 -13.54 7.14 -12.40
C SER A 16 -14.76 6.37 -12.82
N LYS A 17 -14.60 5.35 -13.67
CA LYS A 17 -15.71 4.50 -14.13
C LYS A 17 -16.29 3.69 -13.00
N ILE A 18 -15.43 3.13 -12.14
CA ILE A 18 -15.86 2.32 -11.01
C ILE A 18 -16.66 3.18 -10.03
N ILE A 19 -16.15 4.37 -9.69
CA ILE A 19 -16.81 5.26 -8.75
C ILE A 19 -18.15 5.75 -9.29
N LYS A 20 -18.22 6.03 -10.58
CA LYS A 20 -19.50 6.44 -11.21
C LYS A 20 -20.56 5.36 -11.16
N SER A 21 -20.17 4.10 -11.07
CA SER A 21 -21.12 2.99 -10.98
C SER A 21 -21.66 2.75 -9.57
N PHE A 22 -21.11 3.44 -8.56
CA PHE A 22 -21.56 3.30 -7.19
C PHE A 22 -22.96 3.90 -7.02
N PRO A 23 -23.79 3.33 -6.12
CA PRO A 23 -25.04 3.97 -5.74
C PRO A 23 -24.80 5.34 -5.11
N PRO A 24 -25.82 6.20 -4.99
CA PRO A 24 -25.68 7.47 -4.30
C PRO A 24 -25.13 7.28 -2.88
N THR A 25 -24.22 8.14 -2.47
CA THR A 25 -23.53 8.03 -1.17
C THR A 25 -24.50 7.93 -0.01
N GLU A 26 -25.66 8.59 -0.09
CA GLU A 26 -26.66 8.58 0.97
C GLU A 26 -27.39 7.24 1.09
N SER A 27 -27.26 6.37 0.10
CA SER A 27 -28.00 5.10 0.07
C SER A 27 -27.30 3.97 0.81
N TYR A 28 -26.07 4.17 1.27
CA TYR A 28 -25.33 3.14 2.00
C TYR A 28 -24.46 3.78 3.09
N ASN A 29 -24.14 2.99 4.12
CA ASN A 29 -23.33 3.46 5.25
C ASN A 29 -22.03 2.67 5.42
N ARG A 30 -21.73 1.72 4.55
CA ARG A 30 -20.52 0.93 4.58
C ARG A 30 -19.91 0.84 3.19
N PHE A 31 -18.60 0.97 3.14
CA PHE A 31 -17.84 0.75 1.92
C PHE A 31 -16.75 -0.28 2.22
N ILE A 32 -16.70 -1.35 1.44
CA ILE A 32 -15.74 -2.42 1.63
C ILE A 32 -15.01 -2.66 0.31
N ASP A 33 -13.69 -2.44 0.31
CA ASP A 33 -12.85 -2.76 -0.83
C ASP A 33 -12.12 -4.08 -0.54
N VAL A 34 -12.60 -5.15 -1.14
CA VAL A 34 -12.12 -6.52 -0.85
C VAL A 34 -10.76 -6.78 -1.49
N PHE A 35 -10.48 -6.15 -2.63
CA PHE A 35 -9.22 -6.27 -3.35
C PHE A 35 -8.60 -4.89 -3.51
N GLY A 36 -8.26 -4.27 -2.38
CA GLY A 36 -7.89 -2.86 -2.34
C GLY A 36 -6.60 -2.49 -3.04
N GLY A 37 -5.62 -3.39 -3.08
CA GLY A 37 -4.33 -3.12 -3.69
C GLY A 37 -3.70 -1.84 -3.13
N GLY A 38 -3.24 -0.96 -4.02
CA GLY A 38 -2.65 0.32 -3.64
C GLY A 38 -3.65 1.34 -3.10
N GLY A 39 -4.92 1.01 -3.00
CA GLY A 39 -5.93 1.90 -2.45
C GLY A 39 -6.46 2.95 -3.42
N SER A 40 -6.34 2.72 -4.72
CA SER A 40 -6.76 3.70 -5.74
C SER A 40 -8.22 4.13 -5.57
N ILE A 41 -9.10 3.18 -5.30
CA ILE A 41 -10.53 3.47 -5.13
C ILE A 41 -10.78 4.11 -3.77
N LEU A 42 -10.16 3.56 -2.71
CA LEU A 42 -10.32 4.08 -1.36
C LEU A 42 -9.92 5.56 -1.28
N PHE A 43 -8.79 5.93 -1.87
CA PHE A 43 -8.26 7.29 -1.81
C PHE A 43 -8.84 8.22 -2.88
N ALA A 44 -9.66 7.72 -3.79
CA ALA A 44 -10.24 8.55 -4.86
C ALA A 44 -11.27 9.56 -4.36
N LYS A 45 -11.87 9.29 -3.21
CA LYS A 45 -12.82 10.20 -2.54
C LYS A 45 -12.34 10.49 -1.13
N GLY A 46 -12.72 11.62 -0.59
CA GLY A 46 -12.44 11.94 0.81
C GLY A 46 -13.17 11.02 1.76
N LYS A 47 -14.39 10.60 1.40
CA LYS A 47 -15.19 9.70 2.21
C LYS A 47 -16.16 8.94 1.32
N HIS A 48 -16.14 7.62 1.39
CA HIS A 48 -17.09 6.77 0.67
C HIS A 48 -18.35 6.51 1.50
N ALA A 49 -18.17 6.31 2.80
CA ALA A 49 -19.26 5.95 3.70
C ALA A 49 -18.85 6.24 5.14
N ASP A 50 -19.78 6.08 6.08
CA ASP A 50 -19.48 6.24 7.50
C ASP A 50 -18.46 5.21 8.00
N LEU A 51 -18.56 4.00 7.48
CA LEU A 51 -17.57 2.94 7.75
C LEU A 51 -16.93 2.51 6.45
N GLU A 52 -15.61 2.65 6.40
CA GLU A 52 -14.81 2.23 5.26
C GLU A 52 -13.89 1.09 5.67
N ILE A 53 -13.91 0.00 4.93
CA ILE A 53 -13.10 -1.17 5.20
C ILE A 53 -12.23 -1.46 3.99
N TYR A 54 -10.91 -1.53 4.23
CA TYR A 54 -9.93 -1.91 3.23
C TYR A 54 -9.50 -3.35 3.50
N ASN A 55 -9.43 -4.15 2.45
CA ASN A 55 -8.92 -5.51 2.53
C ASN A 55 -8.08 -5.85 1.30
N ASP A 56 -7.08 -6.65 1.51
CA ASP A 56 -6.31 -7.25 0.44
C ASP A 56 -5.67 -8.54 0.93
N ALA A 57 -5.44 -9.48 0.03
CA ALA A 57 -4.81 -10.75 0.36
C ALA A 57 -3.33 -10.59 0.75
N ASN A 58 -2.69 -9.50 0.31
CA ASN A 58 -1.31 -9.21 0.67
C ASN A 58 -1.26 -8.60 2.07
N SER A 59 -0.77 -9.35 3.04
CA SER A 59 -0.72 -8.92 4.43
C SER A 59 0.19 -7.72 4.66
N ASP A 60 1.22 -7.55 3.84
CA ASP A 60 2.11 -6.39 3.95
C ASP A 60 1.41 -5.10 3.52
N LEU A 61 0.54 -5.16 2.51
CA LEU A 61 -0.30 -4.02 2.15
C LEU A 61 -1.23 -3.64 3.29
N VAL A 62 -1.91 -4.61 3.86
CA VAL A 62 -2.83 -4.37 4.98
C VAL A 62 -2.08 -3.79 6.16
N ASN A 63 -0.94 -4.36 6.49
CA ASN A 63 -0.10 -3.87 7.59
C ASN A 63 0.36 -2.43 7.34
N PHE A 64 0.81 -2.12 6.12
CA PHE A 64 1.23 -0.77 5.77
C PHE A 64 0.10 0.25 5.99
N PHE A 65 -1.09 -0.03 5.47
CA PHE A 65 -2.21 0.90 5.62
C PHE A 65 -2.69 1.00 7.07
N ARG A 66 -2.60 -0.08 7.84
CA ARG A 66 -2.90 -0.02 9.28
C ARG A 66 -1.92 0.89 10.01
N CYS A 67 -0.63 0.75 9.75
CA CYS A 67 0.39 1.60 10.36
C CYS A 67 0.25 3.06 9.91
N LEU A 68 -0.09 3.28 8.65
CA LEU A 68 -0.33 4.63 8.14
C LEU A 68 -1.49 5.29 8.88
N LYS A 69 -2.53 4.53 9.19
CA LYS A 69 -3.70 5.06 9.89
C LYS A 69 -3.43 5.36 11.36
N TYR A 70 -2.76 4.46 12.07
CA TYR A 70 -2.65 4.53 13.52
C TYR A 70 -1.30 5.00 14.03
N HIS A 71 -0.25 4.91 13.23
CA HIS A 71 1.14 5.18 13.65
C HIS A 71 1.89 5.98 12.58
N SER A 72 1.24 6.99 12.00
CA SER A 72 1.83 7.69 10.85
C SER A 72 3.14 8.41 11.19
N ASP A 73 3.26 8.98 12.38
CA ASP A 73 4.47 9.71 12.76
C ASP A 73 5.66 8.76 12.94
N GLU A 74 5.45 7.65 13.64
CA GLU A 74 6.48 6.63 13.82
C GLU A 74 6.86 5.98 12.50
N LEU A 75 5.87 5.74 11.65
CA LEU A 75 6.10 5.19 10.32
C LEU A 75 6.96 6.13 9.47
N LYS A 76 6.69 7.42 9.50
CA LYS A 76 7.48 8.41 8.78
C LYS A 76 8.93 8.44 9.25
N LYS A 77 9.17 8.33 10.54
CA LYS A 77 10.53 8.28 11.09
C LYS A 77 11.30 7.05 10.60
N GLU A 78 10.66 5.89 10.63
CA GLU A 78 11.28 4.66 10.14
C GLU A 78 11.56 4.73 8.64
N ILE A 79 10.63 5.28 7.86
CA ILE A 79 10.82 5.44 6.41
C ILE A 79 12.02 6.34 6.13
N LYS A 80 12.14 7.46 6.83
CA LYS A 80 13.29 8.36 6.65
C LYS A 80 14.61 7.65 6.94
N TYR A 81 14.63 6.78 7.93
CA TYR A 81 15.81 6.02 8.26
C TYR A 81 16.26 5.11 7.11
N TYR A 82 15.31 4.52 6.38
CA TYR A 82 15.62 3.58 5.30
C TYR A 82 15.80 4.22 3.92
N LEU A 83 15.40 5.47 3.71
CA LEU A 83 15.39 6.11 2.39
C LEU A 83 16.72 6.77 2.00
N ASN A 84 17.85 6.17 2.32
CA ASN A 84 19.11 6.88 2.13
C ASN A 84 20.02 6.34 1.04
N SER A 85 19.92 5.08 0.68
CA SER A 85 20.86 4.53 -0.29
C SER A 85 20.38 3.21 -0.89
N ARG A 86 21.05 2.82 -1.96
CA ARG A 86 20.84 1.49 -2.56
C ARG A 86 21.15 0.38 -1.57
N GLU A 87 22.14 0.58 -0.70
CA GLU A 87 22.47 -0.40 0.33
C GLU A 87 21.30 -0.62 1.28
N MET A 88 20.63 0.44 1.70
CA MET A 88 19.44 0.33 2.54
C MET A 88 18.31 -0.39 1.84
N PHE A 89 18.12 -0.16 0.55
CA PHE A 89 17.15 -0.90 -0.24
C PHE A 89 17.43 -2.40 -0.23
N LEU A 90 18.68 -2.79 -0.45
CA LEU A 90 19.06 -4.20 -0.45
C LEU A 90 18.90 -4.82 0.93
N ASP A 91 19.21 -4.08 1.98
CA ASP A 91 19.02 -4.51 3.36
C ASP A 91 17.53 -4.76 3.66
N CYS A 92 16.66 -3.84 3.28
CA CYS A 92 15.22 -4.03 3.44
C CYS A 92 14.72 -5.26 2.69
N ARG A 93 15.24 -5.46 1.49
CA ARG A 93 14.87 -6.59 0.64
C ARG A 93 15.16 -7.93 1.32
N GLU A 94 16.28 -8.03 2.00
CA GLU A 94 16.64 -9.23 2.75
C GLU A 94 15.83 -9.37 4.03
N ARG A 95 15.67 -8.28 4.75
CA ARG A 95 15.06 -8.29 6.09
C ARG A 95 13.56 -8.52 6.07
N ILE A 96 12.86 -8.10 5.03
CA ILE A 96 11.40 -8.17 5.02
C ILE A 96 10.88 -9.61 5.09
N SER A 97 11.68 -10.57 4.65
CA SER A 97 11.32 -11.98 4.71
C SER A 97 11.66 -12.63 6.06
N VAL A 98 12.35 -11.91 6.94
CA VAL A 98 12.76 -12.41 8.25
C VAL A 98 11.73 -12.00 9.30
N THR A 99 11.54 -12.84 10.32
CA THR A 99 10.65 -12.53 11.43
C THR A 99 11.37 -11.72 12.51
N GLY A 100 10.60 -11.15 13.44
CA GLY A 100 11.17 -10.46 14.59
C GLY A 100 11.17 -8.93 14.48
N PHE A 101 10.67 -8.37 13.38
CA PHE A 101 10.50 -6.94 13.24
C PHE A 101 9.12 -6.49 13.69
N THR A 102 9.03 -5.26 14.20
CA THR A 102 7.73 -4.68 14.55
C THR A 102 6.89 -4.41 13.33
N ASP A 103 5.59 -4.24 13.52
CA ASP A 103 4.67 -3.90 12.42
C ASP A 103 5.08 -2.60 11.72
N ILE A 104 5.52 -1.60 12.50
CA ILE A 104 5.97 -0.32 11.95
C ILE A 104 7.25 -0.49 11.13
N GLN A 105 8.20 -1.27 11.63
CA GLN A 105 9.43 -1.56 10.88
C GLN A 105 9.13 -2.28 9.57
N ARG A 106 8.25 -3.28 9.61
CA ARG A 106 7.85 -4.00 8.40
C ARG A 106 7.12 -3.09 7.41
N ALA A 107 6.25 -2.23 7.90
CA ALA A 107 5.54 -1.27 7.06
C ALA A 107 6.51 -0.29 6.37
N ALA A 108 7.50 0.19 7.11
CA ALA A 108 8.51 1.09 6.56
C ALA A 108 9.37 0.39 5.50
N MET A 109 9.83 -0.83 5.78
CA MET A 109 10.59 -1.62 4.81
C MET A 109 9.76 -1.90 3.56
N PHE A 110 8.51 -2.26 3.72
CA PHE A 110 7.59 -2.50 2.61
C PHE A 110 7.44 -1.25 1.74
N TYR A 111 7.22 -0.10 2.36
CA TYR A 111 7.10 1.16 1.63
C TYR A 111 8.36 1.47 0.82
N VAL A 112 9.53 1.31 1.42
CA VAL A 112 10.80 1.57 0.75
C VAL A 112 10.99 0.64 -0.45
N LEU A 113 10.66 -0.64 -0.29
CA LEU A 113 10.77 -1.60 -1.39
C LEU A 113 9.83 -1.27 -2.53
N VAL A 114 8.59 -0.92 -2.24
CA VAL A 114 7.61 -0.59 -3.28
C VAL A 114 7.99 0.73 -3.96
N LYS A 115 8.39 1.72 -3.19
CA LYS A 115 8.69 3.06 -3.70
C LYS A 115 9.97 3.08 -4.54
N THR A 116 11.02 2.40 -4.10
CA THR A 116 12.33 2.43 -4.75
C THR A 116 12.55 1.27 -5.69
N GLY A 117 11.89 0.15 -5.46
CA GLY A 117 11.95 -1.05 -6.30
C GLY A 117 10.72 -1.24 -7.17
N PHE A 118 10.06 -0.16 -7.56
CA PHE A 118 8.86 -0.24 -8.37
C PHE A 118 9.12 -1.02 -9.66
N GLY A 119 8.25 -1.97 -9.97
CA GLY A 119 8.43 -2.88 -11.09
C GLY A 119 9.17 -4.16 -10.70
N CYS A 120 9.88 -4.15 -9.58
CA CYS A 120 10.61 -5.29 -9.04
C CYS A 120 9.82 -5.88 -7.88
N LEU A 121 8.65 -6.43 -8.17
CA LEU A 121 7.74 -6.90 -7.12
C LEU A 121 8.23 -8.21 -6.53
N LEU A 122 8.90 -8.10 -5.41
CA LEU A 122 9.52 -9.22 -4.73
C LEU A 122 8.56 -10.32 -4.30
N TYR A 123 7.28 -9.96 -4.19
CA TYR A 123 6.25 -10.89 -3.71
C TYR A 123 5.51 -11.58 -4.82
N THR A 124 5.40 -10.93 -5.98
CA THR A 124 4.50 -11.40 -7.03
C THR A 124 5.20 -11.62 -8.36
N SER A 125 6.40 -11.08 -8.53
CA SER A 125 7.14 -11.21 -9.77
C SER A 125 8.48 -11.89 -9.52
N PRO A 126 8.59 -13.16 -9.83
CA PRO A 126 9.85 -13.87 -9.67
C PRO A 126 10.88 -13.57 -10.75
N SER A 127 10.49 -12.92 -11.85
CA SER A 127 11.39 -12.70 -12.97
C SER A 127 12.31 -11.51 -12.71
N PRO A 128 13.63 -11.67 -12.81
CA PRO A 128 14.56 -10.55 -12.69
C PRO A 128 14.37 -9.47 -13.73
N ARG A 129 13.77 -9.78 -14.87
CA ARG A 129 13.51 -8.80 -15.93
C ARG A 129 12.49 -7.75 -15.51
N ASP A 130 11.62 -8.09 -14.58
CA ASP A 130 10.60 -7.16 -14.09
C ASP A 130 11.21 -6.08 -13.22
N CYS A 131 12.47 -6.24 -12.83
CA CYS A 131 13.20 -5.31 -12.00
C CYS A 131 14.06 -4.31 -12.78
N SER A 132 14.18 -4.49 -14.07
CA SER A 132 15.05 -3.67 -14.90
C SER A 132 14.35 -2.47 -15.55
#